data_db4e42f1e52506c749f28ffec8366380
#
_entry.id   db4e42f1e52506c749f28ffec8366380
#
_cell.length_a   1.000
_cell.length_b   1.000
_cell.length_c   1.000
_cell.angle_alpha   90.00
_cell.angle_beta   90.00
_cell.angle_gamma   90.00
#
_symmetry.space_group_name_H-M   'P 1'
#
loop_
_entity.id
_entity.type
_entity.pdbx_description
1 polymer ?
#
loop_
_entity_poly.entity_id
_entity_poly.type
_entity_poly.pdbx_seq_one_letter_code
_entity_poly.pdbx_strand_id
1 'polypeptide(L)'
;LTISVDLVLLGIFKYGSFILSNIKFFTGFPAKVPSIMLPIGISFYTFQLITYCVDVYRGDARPQRSFKTLLLYVSLFHQCIAGPIVRYKDICAELEERRASQFDIAEGINRFTVGLAKKAIIANTCAALADTMLVPDGGDFSLLASKSVLSLWVGVLAFTLQIYIDFSAYSDMAIGMGKMIGINYTENFDYPY
;
A
#
# COMPACT_ATOMS: atom_id res chain seq x y z
N LEU A 1 -8.98 -21.25 -11.90
CA LEU A 1 -10.12 -21.14 -10.97
C LEU A 1 -9.82 -20.17 -9.83
N THR A 2 -8.73 -20.34 -9.05
CA THR A 2 -8.39 -19.49 -7.88
C THR A 2 -8.29 -18.01 -8.26
N ILE A 3 -7.48 -17.68 -9.27
CA ILE A 3 -7.32 -16.28 -9.74
C ILE A 3 -8.68 -15.67 -10.16
N SER A 4 -9.57 -16.45 -10.79
CA SER A 4 -10.88 -15.96 -11.19
C SER A 4 -11.75 -15.64 -9.96
N VAL A 5 -11.68 -16.44 -8.91
CA VAL A 5 -12.38 -16.19 -7.65
C VAL A 5 -11.86 -14.93 -6.98
N ASP A 6 -10.53 -14.77 -6.89
CA ASP A 6 -9.90 -13.60 -6.29
C ASP A 6 -10.28 -12.30 -7.03
N LEU A 7 -10.29 -12.34 -8.37
CA LEU A 7 -10.70 -11.19 -9.18
C LEU A 7 -12.19 -10.87 -9.05
N VAL A 8 -13.05 -11.88 -8.95
CA VAL A 8 -14.49 -11.67 -8.72
C VAL A 8 -14.73 -11.04 -7.35
N LEU A 9 -14.08 -11.55 -6.30
CA LEU A 9 -14.17 -10.96 -4.95
C LEU A 9 -13.68 -9.50 -4.95
N LEU A 10 -12.53 -9.23 -5.54
CA LEU A 10 -12.01 -7.87 -5.69
C LEU A 10 -13.02 -6.99 -6.45
N GLY A 11 -13.59 -7.50 -7.54
CA GLY A 11 -14.59 -6.81 -8.35
C GLY A 11 -15.84 -6.45 -7.55
N ILE A 12 -16.35 -7.36 -6.75
CA ILE A 12 -17.54 -7.14 -5.91
C ILE A 12 -17.24 -6.06 -4.85
N PHE A 13 -16.17 -6.23 -4.07
CA PHE A 13 -15.87 -5.32 -2.97
C PHE A 13 -15.42 -3.94 -3.43
N LYS A 14 -14.58 -3.85 -4.46
CA LYS A 14 -13.99 -2.58 -4.90
C LYS A 14 -14.84 -1.85 -5.94
N TYR A 15 -15.44 -2.58 -6.87
CA TYR A 15 -16.15 -2.00 -8.01
C TYR A 15 -17.65 -2.26 -8.02
N GLY A 16 -18.18 -3.08 -7.09
CA GLY A 16 -19.60 -3.45 -7.06
C GLY A 16 -20.53 -2.25 -7.00
N SER A 17 -20.28 -1.31 -6.09
CA SER A 17 -21.10 -0.09 -5.98
C SER A 17 -20.99 0.79 -7.24
N PHE A 18 -19.80 0.90 -7.83
CA PHE A 18 -19.58 1.65 -9.08
C PHE A 18 -20.35 1.01 -10.25
N ILE A 19 -20.24 -0.31 -10.43
CA ILE A 19 -20.93 -1.04 -11.50
C ILE A 19 -22.45 -0.90 -11.34
N LEU A 20 -22.97 -1.13 -10.12
CA LEU A 20 -24.41 -1.00 -9.86
C LEU A 20 -24.92 0.43 -10.07
N SER A 21 -24.14 1.44 -9.71
CA SER A 21 -24.49 2.85 -9.96
C SER A 21 -24.58 3.15 -11.45
N ASN A 22 -23.65 2.64 -12.26
CA ASN A 22 -23.69 2.82 -13.70
C ASN A 22 -24.86 2.06 -14.33
N ILE A 23 -25.12 0.81 -13.93
CA ILE A 23 -26.29 0.05 -14.40
C ILE A 23 -27.58 0.82 -14.10
N LYS A 24 -27.71 1.34 -12.86
CA LYS A 24 -28.85 2.15 -12.47
C LYS A 24 -29.00 3.39 -13.34
N PHE A 25 -27.91 4.09 -13.62
CA PHE A 25 -27.91 5.28 -14.48
C PHE A 25 -28.40 4.98 -15.90
N PHE A 26 -27.90 3.90 -16.51
CA PHE A 26 -28.25 3.54 -17.89
C PHE A 26 -29.61 2.86 -18.04
N THR A 27 -30.05 2.08 -17.06
CA THR A 27 -31.28 1.29 -17.16
C THR A 27 -32.49 1.93 -16.47
N GLY A 28 -32.28 2.95 -15.64
CA GLY A 28 -33.34 3.53 -14.80
C GLY A 28 -33.86 2.57 -13.71
N PHE A 29 -33.24 1.39 -13.52
CA PHE A 29 -33.71 0.39 -12.58
C PHE A 29 -33.62 0.90 -11.14
N PRO A 30 -34.70 0.87 -10.34
CA PRO A 30 -34.77 1.46 -9.00
C PRO A 30 -34.06 0.62 -7.91
N ALA A 31 -32.91 0.05 -8.23
CA ALA A 31 -32.14 -0.72 -7.25
C ALA A 31 -31.45 0.19 -6.23
N LYS A 32 -31.55 -0.19 -4.97
CA LYS A 32 -30.75 0.43 -3.89
C LYS A 32 -29.31 -0.06 -4.03
N VAL A 33 -28.39 0.83 -4.34
CA VAL A 33 -26.96 0.49 -4.40
C VAL A 33 -26.47 0.26 -2.96
N PRO A 34 -26.03 -0.97 -2.61
CA PRO A 34 -25.53 -1.23 -1.26
C PRO A 34 -24.20 -0.49 -1.04
N SER A 35 -24.02 0.09 0.14
CA SER A 35 -22.72 0.57 0.59
C SER A 35 -21.88 -0.63 1.03
N ILE A 36 -21.04 -1.15 0.15
CA ILE A 36 -20.14 -2.25 0.48
C ILE A 36 -18.92 -1.65 1.18
N MET A 37 -18.70 -2.02 2.44
CA MET A 37 -17.49 -1.62 3.15
C MET A 37 -16.29 -2.31 2.53
N LEU A 38 -15.32 -1.51 2.07
CA LEU A 38 -14.11 -2.02 1.44
C LEU A 38 -13.15 -2.54 2.53
N PRO A 39 -12.81 -3.84 2.54
CA PRO A 39 -11.81 -4.36 3.47
C PRO A 39 -10.44 -3.68 3.22
N ILE A 40 -9.81 -3.26 4.31
CA ILE A 40 -8.49 -2.62 4.24
C ILE A 40 -7.48 -3.60 3.62
N GLY A 41 -6.74 -3.13 2.63
CA GLY A 41 -5.70 -3.92 1.97
C GLY A 41 -6.20 -4.96 0.96
N ILE A 42 -7.51 -5.02 0.62
CA ILE A 42 -8.06 -6.06 -0.27
C ILE A 42 -7.29 -6.16 -1.60
N SER A 43 -6.88 -5.05 -2.17
CA SER A 43 -6.11 -5.05 -3.41
C SER A 43 -4.73 -5.69 -3.23
N PHE A 44 -4.06 -5.39 -2.12
CA PHE A 44 -2.71 -5.89 -1.83
C PHE A 44 -2.71 -7.39 -1.62
N TYR A 45 -3.55 -7.92 -0.71
CA TYR A 45 -3.55 -9.36 -0.47
C TYR A 45 -4.14 -10.15 -1.64
N THR A 46 -5.04 -9.58 -2.43
CA THR A 46 -5.51 -10.20 -3.68
C THR A 46 -4.36 -10.33 -4.68
N PHE A 47 -3.58 -9.26 -4.89
CA PHE A 47 -2.40 -9.32 -5.76
C PHE A 47 -1.33 -10.29 -5.25
N GLN A 48 -1.10 -10.35 -3.94
CA GLN A 48 -0.19 -11.32 -3.34
C GLN A 48 -0.62 -12.77 -3.63
N LEU A 49 -1.92 -13.07 -3.48
CA LEU A 49 -2.46 -14.39 -3.81
C LEU A 49 -2.34 -14.72 -5.31
N ILE A 50 -2.64 -13.75 -6.19
CA ILE A 50 -2.51 -13.91 -7.63
C ILE A 50 -1.04 -14.17 -8.00
N THR A 51 -0.08 -13.38 -7.48
CA THR A 51 1.35 -13.60 -7.76
C THR A 51 1.82 -14.93 -7.22
N TYR A 52 1.37 -15.36 -6.04
CA TYR A 52 1.65 -16.68 -5.50
C TYR A 52 1.16 -17.79 -6.44
N CYS A 53 -0.08 -17.73 -6.91
CA CYS A 53 -0.64 -18.70 -7.86
C CYS A 53 0.16 -18.75 -9.16
N VAL A 54 0.58 -17.59 -9.68
CA VAL A 54 1.39 -17.49 -10.90
C VAL A 54 2.80 -18.07 -10.69
N ASP A 55 3.47 -17.72 -9.58
CA ASP A 55 4.82 -18.21 -9.26
C ASP A 55 4.82 -19.73 -9.08
N VAL A 56 3.79 -20.31 -8.43
CA VAL A 56 3.62 -21.75 -8.31
C VAL A 56 3.35 -22.40 -9.68
N TYR A 57 2.50 -21.81 -10.51
CA TYR A 57 2.20 -22.32 -11.85
C TYR A 57 3.42 -22.33 -12.77
N ARG A 58 4.28 -21.32 -12.66
CA ARG A 58 5.54 -21.23 -13.41
C ARG A 58 6.63 -22.14 -12.88
N GLY A 59 6.47 -22.68 -11.68
CA GLY A 59 7.49 -23.48 -11.00
C GLY A 59 8.55 -22.63 -10.28
N ASP A 60 8.36 -21.31 -10.19
CA ASP A 60 9.26 -20.38 -9.50
C ASP A 60 9.18 -20.51 -7.98
N ALA A 61 8.06 -21.02 -7.47
CA ALA A 61 7.84 -21.27 -6.05
C ALA A 61 7.22 -22.67 -5.83
N ARG A 62 7.58 -23.31 -4.71
CA ARG A 62 6.92 -24.56 -4.31
C ARG A 62 5.56 -24.25 -3.67
N PRO A 63 4.51 -25.09 -3.95
CA PRO A 63 3.23 -24.92 -3.29
C PRO A 63 3.37 -25.03 -1.78
N GLN A 64 2.86 -24.04 -1.05
CA GLN A 64 2.84 -24.10 0.41
C GLN A 64 1.80 -25.10 0.91
N ARG A 65 2.25 -26.10 1.67
CA ARG A 65 1.40 -27.14 2.22
C ARG A 65 0.66 -26.74 3.49
N SER A 66 1.20 -25.75 4.20
CA SER A 66 0.61 -25.23 5.44
C SER A 66 -0.29 -24.05 5.16
N PHE A 67 -1.58 -24.21 5.37
CA PHE A 67 -2.53 -23.10 5.29
C PHE A 67 -2.19 -21.96 6.27
N LYS A 68 -1.65 -22.28 7.45
CA LYS A 68 -1.24 -21.27 8.45
C LYS A 68 -0.12 -20.38 7.92
N THR A 69 0.88 -20.97 7.24
CA THR A 69 2.02 -20.23 6.68
C THR A 69 1.56 -19.36 5.50
N LEU A 70 0.65 -19.87 4.66
CA LEU A 70 0.08 -19.07 3.57
C LEU A 70 -0.77 -17.91 4.12
N LEU A 71 -1.60 -18.18 5.12
CA LEU A 71 -2.40 -17.14 5.78
C LEU A 71 -1.50 -16.08 6.42
N LEU A 72 -0.41 -16.50 7.09
CA LEU A 72 0.57 -15.58 7.63
C LEU A 72 1.16 -14.68 6.56
N TYR A 73 1.59 -15.23 5.42
CA TYR A 73 2.13 -14.47 4.29
C TYR A 73 1.17 -13.37 3.83
N VAL A 74 -0.10 -13.71 3.66
CA VAL A 74 -1.12 -12.79 3.16
C VAL A 74 -1.53 -11.75 4.21
N SER A 75 -1.46 -12.11 5.50
CA SER A 75 -1.92 -11.24 6.60
C SER A 75 -0.83 -10.42 7.28
N LEU A 76 0.40 -10.40 6.75
CA LEU A 76 1.47 -9.54 7.27
C LEU A 76 1.07 -8.06 7.14
N PHE A 77 0.63 -7.47 8.26
CA PHE A 77 -0.05 -6.17 8.29
C PHE A 77 0.81 -5.02 7.74
N HIS A 78 2.11 -5.09 7.91
CA HIS A 78 3.05 -4.06 7.43
C HIS A 78 3.22 -4.04 5.90
N GLN A 79 2.71 -5.06 5.19
CA GLN A 79 2.65 -5.09 3.73
C GLN A 79 1.28 -4.63 3.18
N CYS A 80 0.21 -4.67 4.01
CA CYS A 80 -1.17 -4.61 3.52
C CYS A 80 -1.63 -3.24 2.99
N ILE A 81 -0.92 -2.14 3.24
CA ILE A 81 -1.37 -0.79 2.86
C ILE A 81 -0.44 -0.14 1.84
N ALA A 82 0.84 -0.03 2.15
CA ALA A 82 1.83 0.66 1.32
C ALA A 82 3.23 0.06 1.48
N GLY A 83 3.32 -1.16 2.03
CA GLY A 83 4.58 -1.87 2.21
C GLY A 83 5.21 -2.33 0.90
N PRO A 84 6.42 -2.90 0.98
CA PRO A 84 7.06 -3.51 -0.16
C PRO A 84 6.16 -4.57 -0.80
N ILE A 85 6.06 -4.57 -2.13
CA ILE A 85 5.38 -5.65 -2.86
C ILE A 85 6.32 -6.84 -2.87
N VAL A 86 6.12 -7.74 -1.93
CA VAL A 86 6.99 -8.91 -1.74
C VAL A 86 6.32 -10.14 -2.32
N ARG A 87 7.04 -10.85 -3.19
CA ARG A 87 6.56 -12.12 -3.73
C ARG A 87 6.80 -13.24 -2.73
N TYR A 88 5.92 -14.24 -2.74
CA TYR A 88 6.04 -15.40 -1.88
C TYR A 88 7.42 -16.10 -2.01
N LYS A 89 7.93 -16.22 -3.23
CA LYS A 89 9.23 -16.85 -3.50
C LYS A 89 10.41 -16.16 -2.80
N ASP A 90 10.30 -14.84 -2.56
CA ASP A 90 11.40 -14.06 -1.99
C ASP A 90 11.52 -14.24 -0.48
N ILE A 91 10.41 -14.62 0.20
CA ILE A 91 10.36 -14.74 1.67
C ILE A 91 9.91 -16.12 2.18
N CYS A 92 9.66 -17.08 1.28
CA CYS A 92 9.13 -18.40 1.67
C CYS A 92 10.03 -19.14 2.66
N ALA A 93 11.36 -19.06 2.50
CA ALA A 93 12.31 -19.70 3.42
C ALA A 93 12.23 -19.07 4.83
N GLU A 94 12.12 -17.74 4.90
CA GLU A 94 12.05 -17.02 6.16
C GLU A 94 10.68 -17.17 6.85
N LEU A 95 9.62 -17.45 6.08
CA LEU A 95 8.31 -17.77 6.66
C LEU A 95 8.29 -19.12 7.37
N GLU A 96 9.11 -20.08 6.91
CA GLU A 96 9.22 -21.42 7.50
C GLU A 96 10.22 -21.44 8.66
N GLU A 97 11.39 -20.82 8.48
CA GLU A 97 12.47 -20.77 9.49
C GLU A 97 12.88 -19.33 9.77
N ARG A 98 12.12 -18.65 10.65
CA ARG A 98 12.43 -17.29 11.07
C ARG A 98 13.52 -17.25 12.12
N ARG A 99 14.55 -16.47 11.87
CA ARG A 99 15.63 -16.20 12.84
C ARG A 99 15.92 -14.69 12.81
N ALA A 100 15.72 -14.03 13.93
CA ALA A 100 16.15 -12.66 14.12
C ALA A 100 17.26 -12.63 15.17
N SER A 101 18.42 -12.12 14.81
CA SER A 101 19.50 -11.87 15.76
C SER A 101 19.23 -10.57 16.52
N GLN A 102 19.92 -10.35 17.64
CA GLN A 102 19.85 -9.06 18.34
C GLN A 102 20.31 -7.89 17.46
N PHE A 103 21.24 -8.15 16.55
CA PHE A 103 21.70 -7.16 15.58
C PHE A 103 20.61 -6.80 14.59
N ASP A 104 19.87 -7.79 14.06
CA ASP A 104 18.75 -7.56 13.13
C ASP A 104 17.62 -6.76 13.79
N ILE A 105 17.35 -7.05 15.07
CA ILE A 105 16.36 -6.30 15.84
C ILE A 105 16.81 -4.84 16.01
N ALA A 106 18.06 -4.61 16.38
CA ALA A 106 18.59 -3.25 16.58
C ALA A 106 18.59 -2.45 15.27
N GLU A 107 19.00 -3.07 14.17
CA GLU A 107 18.99 -2.46 12.84
C GLU A 107 17.54 -2.20 12.36
N GLY A 108 16.62 -3.13 12.61
CA GLY A 108 15.20 -2.97 12.33
C GLY A 108 14.57 -1.81 13.06
N ILE A 109 14.88 -1.65 14.36
CA ILE A 109 14.43 -0.50 15.19
C ILE A 109 14.99 0.80 14.64
N ASN A 110 16.28 0.84 14.32
CA ASN A 110 16.91 2.04 13.77
C ASN A 110 16.23 2.45 12.43
N ARG A 111 16.03 1.50 11.54
CA ARG A 111 15.38 1.76 10.26
C ARG A 111 13.93 2.22 10.42
N PHE A 112 13.18 1.58 11.31
CA PHE A 112 11.82 2.01 11.64
C PHE A 112 11.80 3.45 12.17
N THR A 113 12.74 3.80 13.05
CA THR A 113 12.82 5.14 13.63
C THR A 113 13.16 6.19 12.57
N VAL A 114 14.07 5.89 11.65
CA VAL A 114 14.39 6.78 10.53
C VAL A 114 13.18 6.97 9.62
N GLY A 115 12.45 5.90 9.28
CA GLY A 115 11.21 5.99 8.52
C GLY A 115 10.16 6.84 9.23
N LEU A 116 9.95 6.64 10.52
CA LEU A 116 9.03 7.44 11.33
C LEU A 116 9.44 8.92 11.35
N ALA A 117 10.73 9.22 11.47
CA ALA A 117 11.22 10.59 11.43
C ALA A 117 11.01 11.25 10.06
N LYS A 118 11.26 10.54 8.95
CA LYS A 118 10.94 11.01 7.60
C LYS A 118 9.45 11.39 7.47
N LYS A 119 8.55 10.53 7.97
CA LYS A 119 7.12 10.78 7.93
C LYS A 119 6.73 11.97 8.81
N ALA A 120 7.12 11.96 10.08
CA ALA A 120 6.68 12.95 11.06
C ALA A 120 7.23 14.34 10.79
N ILE A 121 8.48 14.44 10.38
CA ILE A 121 9.17 15.74 10.24
C ILE A 121 9.03 16.26 8.81
N ILE A 122 9.34 15.46 7.80
CA ILE A 122 9.44 15.96 6.43
C ILE A 122 8.11 15.83 5.70
N ALA A 123 7.51 14.62 5.65
CA ALA A 123 6.28 14.41 4.88
C ALA A 123 5.12 15.24 5.41
N ASN A 124 4.91 15.27 6.73
CA ASN A 124 3.83 16.05 7.33
C ASN A 124 4.03 17.57 7.15
N THR A 125 5.27 18.06 7.19
CA THR A 125 5.55 19.48 6.90
C THR A 125 5.27 19.82 5.44
N CYS A 126 5.69 18.96 4.51
CA CYS A 126 5.37 19.12 3.09
C CYS A 126 3.87 19.04 2.83
N ALA A 127 3.13 18.16 3.53
CA ALA A 127 1.68 18.08 3.43
C ALA A 127 1.02 19.39 3.88
N ALA A 128 1.38 19.89 5.05
CA ALA A 128 0.82 21.15 5.57
C ALA A 128 1.09 22.34 4.62
N LEU A 129 2.28 22.39 4.03
CA LEU A 129 2.63 23.40 3.04
C LEU A 129 1.79 23.26 1.76
N ALA A 130 1.66 22.03 1.24
CA ALA A 130 0.87 21.73 0.06
C ALA A 130 -0.60 22.09 0.28
N ASP A 131 -1.18 21.69 1.40
CA ASP A 131 -2.58 22.01 1.74
C ASP A 131 -2.82 23.51 1.81
N THR A 132 -1.93 24.25 2.45
CA THR A 132 -2.02 25.73 2.54
C THR A 132 -1.99 26.39 1.16
N MET A 133 -1.20 25.83 0.22
CA MET A 133 -1.02 26.42 -1.11
C MET A 133 -2.06 25.95 -2.13
N LEU A 134 -2.50 24.68 -2.07
CA LEU A 134 -3.33 24.05 -3.10
C LEU A 134 -4.78 23.84 -2.68
N VAL A 135 -5.05 23.71 -1.36
CA VAL A 135 -6.42 23.50 -0.88
C VAL A 135 -6.96 24.82 -0.37
N PRO A 136 -7.98 25.41 -1.03
CA PRO A 136 -8.58 26.63 -0.54
C PRO A 136 -9.50 26.35 0.65
N ASP A 137 -9.60 27.31 1.55
CA ASP A 137 -10.52 27.28 2.66
C ASP A 137 -11.96 27.07 2.15
N GLY A 138 -12.69 26.11 2.72
CA GLY A 138 -14.05 25.76 2.31
C GLY A 138 -14.18 24.93 1.03
N GLY A 139 -13.07 24.51 0.40
CA GLY A 139 -13.08 23.62 -0.78
C GLY A 139 -13.51 24.31 -2.09
N ASP A 140 -13.54 25.62 -2.15
CA ASP A 140 -13.83 26.38 -3.37
C ASP A 140 -12.57 26.55 -4.22
N PHE A 141 -12.37 25.64 -5.18
CA PHE A 141 -11.22 25.65 -6.08
C PHE A 141 -11.16 26.87 -7.02
N SER A 142 -12.22 27.67 -7.12
CA SER A 142 -12.20 28.93 -7.88
C SER A 142 -11.22 29.94 -7.28
N LEU A 143 -10.98 29.87 -5.97
CA LEU A 143 -10.01 30.71 -5.25
C LEU A 143 -8.55 30.44 -5.63
N LEU A 144 -8.24 29.30 -6.25
CA LEU A 144 -6.90 29.04 -6.78
C LEU A 144 -6.49 30.03 -7.86
N ALA A 145 -7.46 30.55 -8.63
CA ALA A 145 -7.19 31.55 -9.67
C ALA A 145 -6.68 32.89 -9.10
N SER A 146 -6.94 33.16 -7.81
CA SER A 146 -6.46 34.37 -7.12
C SER A 146 -5.05 34.22 -6.55
N LYS A 147 -4.52 33.00 -6.46
CA LYS A 147 -3.17 32.74 -5.93
C LYS A 147 -2.08 33.03 -6.97
N SER A 148 -0.91 33.42 -6.51
CA SER A 148 0.23 33.66 -7.42
C SER A 148 0.69 32.34 -8.04
N VAL A 149 1.18 32.40 -9.28
CA VAL A 149 1.73 31.23 -9.99
C VAL A 149 2.88 30.58 -9.21
N LEU A 150 3.72 31.39 -8.58
CA LEU A 150 4.83 30.89 -7.76
C LEU A 150 4.30 30.10 -6.54
N SER A 151 3.28 30.57 -5.85
CA SER A 151 2.65 29.86 -4.73
C SER A 151 2.11 28.51 -5.15
N LEU A 152 1.44 28.42 -6.31
CA LEU A 152 0.92 27.16 -6.83
C LEU A 152 2.04 26.17 -7.18
N TRP A 153 3.12 26.65 -7.78
CA TRP A 153 4.31 25.79 -8.06
C TRP A 153 4.95 25.27 -6.77
N VAL A 154 5.11 26.10 -5.76
CA VAL A 154 5.62 25.67 -4.44
C VAL A 154 4.70 24.61 -3.83
N GLY A 155 3.38 24.78 -3.93
CA GLY A 155 2.41 23.80 -3.46
C GLY A 155 2.54 22.45 -4.20
N VAL A 156 2.66 22.48 -5.53
CA VAL A 156 2.83 21.24 -6.34
C VAL A 156 4.13 20.52 -6.01
N LEU A 157 5.23 21.24 -5.85
CA LEU A 157 6.51 20.66 -5.45
C LEU A 157 6.44 20.06 -4.04
N ALA A 158 5.82 20.78 -3.09
CA ALA A 158 5.62 20.29 -1.73
C ALA A 158 4.76 19.02 -1.72
N PHE A 159 3.69 18.97 -2.51
CA PHE A 159 2.83 17.79 -2.65
C PHE A 159 3.59 16.60 -3.26
N THR A 160 4.40 16.83 -4.29
CA THR A 160 5.24 15.80 -4.91
C THR A 160 6.23 15.21 -3.89
N LEU A 161 6.92 16.07 -3.14
CA LEU A 161 7.84 15.66 -2.09
C LEU A 161 7.11 14.91 -0.95
N GLN A 162 5.93 15.38 -0.57
CA GLN A 162 5.11 14.74 0.45
C GLN A 162 4.76 13.31 0.06
N ILE A 163 4.23 13.07 -1.14
CA ILE A 163 3.87 11.73 -1.61
C ILE A 163 5.10 10.81 -1.61
N TYR A 164 6.21 11.28 -2.18
CA TYR A 164 7.43 10.49 -2.28
C TYR A 164 8.00 10.14 -0.90
N ILE A 165 8.12 11.13 -0.02
CA ILE A 165 8.73 10.93 1.30
C ILE A 165 7.80 10.13 2.20
N ASP A 166 6.48 10.35 2.18
CA ASP A 166 5.51 9.60 2.98
C ASP A 166 5.52 8.12 2.61
N PHE A 167 5.54 7.82 1.31
CA PHE A 167 5.57 6.43 0.85
C PHE A 167 6.91 5.75 1.10
N SER A 168 8.03 6.45 0.87
CA SER A 168 9.38 5.97 1.22
C SER A 168 9.52 5.71 2.72
N ALA A 169 9.00 6.61 3.55
CA ALA A 169 9.01 6.47 5.00
C ALA A 169 8.25 5.23 5.48
N TYR A 170 7.07 4.99 4.90
CA TYR A 170 6.31 3.79 5.22
C TYR A 170 7.04 2.51 4.80
N SER A 171 7.68 2.51 3.62
CA SER A 171 8.51 1.38 3.17
C SER A 171 9.65 1.10 4.15
N ASP A 172 10.37 2.13 4.60
CA ASP A 172 11.43 1.98 5.61
C ASP A 172 10.90 1.41 6.94
N MET A 173 9.75 1.87 7.40
CA MET A 173 9.11 1.33 8.59
C MET A 173 8.71 -0.14 8.42
N ALA A 174 8.16 -0.51 7.25
CA ALA A 174 7.76 -1.88 6.96
C ALA A 174 8.96 -2.83 6.88
N ILE A 175 10.03 -2.42 6.21
CA ILE A 175 11.28 -3.18 6.13
C ILE A 175 11.90 -3.33 7.52
N GLY A 176 11.91 -2.26 8.32
CA GLY A 176 12.39 -2.30 9.71
C GLY A 176 11.59 -3.30 10.56
N MET A 177 10.26 -3.29 10.48
CA MET A 177 9.40 -4.25 11.17
C MET A 177 9.66 -5.68 10.71
N GLY A 178 9.79 -5.90 9.40
CA GLY A 178 10.14 -7.21 8.84
C GLY A 178 11.45 -7.73 9.45
N LYS A 179 12.49 -6.91 9.46
CA LYS A 179 13.80 -7.28 9.99
C LYS A 179 13.76 -7.65 11.47
N MET A 180 12.97 -6.93 12.29
CA MET A 180 12.78 -7.24 13.70
C MET A 180 12.17 -8.64 13.94
N ILE A 181 11.38 -9.15 13.00
CA ILE A 181 10.73 -10.47 13.09
C ILE A 181 11.44 -11.55 12.28
N GLY A 182 12.62 -11.25 11.68
CA GLY A 182 13.41 -12.19 10.90
C GLY A 182 12.92 -12.40 9.47
N ILE A 183 12.28 -11.38 8.88
CA ILE A 183 11.92 -11.35 7.46
C ILE A 183 12.64 -10.18 6.79
N ASN A 184 13.44 -10.49 5.76
CA ASN A 184 14.19 -9.48 5.02
C ASN A 184 13.46 -9.09 3.74
N TYR A 185 12.90 -7.90 3.72
CA TYR A 185 12.24 -7.35 2.55
C TYR A 185 13.23 -6.70 1.60
N THR A 186 12.92 -6.77 0.31
CA THR A 186 13.64 -6.02 -0.73
C THR A 186 13.38 -4.53 -0.62
N GLU A 187 14.39 -3.73 -1.02
CA GLU A 187 14.25 -2.27 -1.06
C GLU A 187 13.27 -1.84 -2.15
N ASN A 188 12.32 -0.97 -1.79
CA ASN A 188 11.37 -0.39 -2.75
C ASN A 188 11.86 0.95 -3.32
N PHE A 189 12.62 1.70 -2.52
CA PHE A 189 13.05 3.05 -2.81
C PHE A 189 14.57 3.12 -2.81
N ASP A 190 15.19 2.55 -3.84
CA ASP A 190 16.65 2.62 -4.04
C ASP A 190 16.98 3.76 -5.02
N TYR A 191 16.28 3.79 -6.16
CA TYR A 191 16.33 4.90 -7.13
C TYR A 191 14.91 5.21 -7.56
N PRO A 192 14.33 6.37 -7.17
CA PRO A 192 12.92 6.68 -7.43
C PRO A 192 12.60 6.99 -8.88
N TYR A 193 13.59 7.45 -9.67
CA TYR A 193 13.45 7.86 -11.07
C TYR A 193 14.72 7.54 -11.86
#